data_b0f41fc24918785cee66ad4e21b704d1
#
_entry.id   b0f41fc24918785cee66ad4e21b704d1
#
_cell.length_a   1.000
_cell.length_b   1.000
_cell.length_c   1.000
_cell.angle_alpha   90.00
_cell.angle_beta   90.00
_cell.angle_gamma   90.00
#
_symmetry.space_group_name_H-M   'P 1'
#
loop_
_entity.id
_entity.type
_entity.pdbx_description
1 polymer ?
#
loop_
_entity_poly.entity_id
_entity_poly.type
_entity_poly.pdbx_seq_one_letter_code
_entity_poly.pdbx_strand_id
1 'polypeptide(L)'
;KIAEYVGAKYACAINSATNAIFLSLLNKNTIVNIPSMIPPVVANAIITSGNEVEFYDDVDWAGHSYVLHTFEDYKIVDSAQKLEPNQFMKGCEPNDLMIFSFYPTKPLGGSDGGMVVTDDYEKYKWFKTIVLNGMTYANNNWEREIDFPGYKMYMSSMQAKIIMNNFESYDKKMRVLGNLVDIYNRELGYENSSKH
;
A
#
# COMPACT_ATOMS: atom_id res chain seq x y z
N LYS A 1 -6.45 5.69 -12.52
CA LYS A 1 -5.45 4.86 -13.23
C LYS A 1 -4.92 3.70 -12.37
N ILE A 2 -4.26 3.95 -11.19
CA ILE A 2 -3.69 2.84 -10.38
C ILE A 2 -4.80 1.95 -9.80
N ALA A 3 -5.88 2.52 -9.23
CA ALA A 3 -7.03 1.74 -8.78
C ALA A 3 -7.59 0.85 -9.89
N GLU A 4 -7.82 1.41 -11.05
CA GLU A 4 -8.28 0.72 -12.25
C GLU A 4 -7.30 -0.40 -12.68
N TYR A 5 -5.99 -0.14 -12.63
CA TYR A 5 -4.96 -1.12 -12.97
C TYR A 5 -4.99 -2.34 -12.05
N VAL A 6 -5.16 -2.12 -10.74
CA VAL A 6 -5.21 -3.21 -9.76
C VAL A 6 -6.60 -3.82 -9.59
N GLY A 7 -7.62 -3.27 -10.25
CA GLY A 7 -9.00 -3.76 -10.23
C GLY A 7 -9.77 -3.39 -8.96
N ALA A 8 -9.47 -2.23 -8.35
CA ALA A 8 -10.21 -1.68 -7.21
C ALA A 8 -11.08 -0.49 -7.62
N LYS A 9 -12.20 -0.26 -6.93
CA LYS A 9 -13.09 0.88 -7.20
C LYS A 9 -12.53 2.20 -6.70
N TYR A 10 -11.91 2.19 -5.51
CA TYR A 10 -11.46 3.40 -4.85
C TYR A 10 -9.99 3.33 -4.50
N ALA A 11 -9.32 4.49 -4.51
CA ALA A 11 -7.94 4.65 -4.05
C ALA A 11 -7.77 5.98 -3.32
N CYS A 12 -7.13 5.93 -2.15
CA CYS A 12 -6.67 7.10 -1.42
C CYS A 12 -5.15 7.18 -1.49
N ALA A 13 -4.64 8.26 -2.08
CA ALA A 13 -3.21 8.56 -2.13
C ALA A 13 -2.75 9.18 -0.80
N ILE A 14 -1.71 8.61 -0.22
CA ILE A 14 -1.13 8.97 1.08
C ILE A 14 0.35 9.29 0.86
N ASN A 15 0.93 10.13 1.71
CA ASN A 15 2.31 10.57 1.53
C ASN A 15 3.38 9.48 1.72
N SER A 16 3.03 8.33 2.33
CA SER A 16 3.88 7.13 2.41
C SER A 16 3.04 5.87 2.70
N ALA A 17 3.55 4.69 2.34
CA ALA A 17 2.94 3.42 2.73
C ALA A 17 2.99 3.18 4.25
N THR A 18 4.03 3.66 4.93
CA THR A 18 4.14 3.63 6.40
C THR A 18 2.94 4.30 7.05
N ASN A 19 2.56 5.49 6.57
CA ASN A 19 1.39 6.20 7.06
C ASN A 19 0.07 5.51 6.63
N ALA A 20 0.05 4.82 5.50
CA ALA A 20 -1.10 4.00 5.12
C ALA A 20 -1.32 2.83 6.11
N ILE A 21 -0.25 2.13 6.51
CA ILE A 21 -0.28 1.08 7.54
C ILE A 21 -0.72 1.66 8.88
N PHE A 22 -0.08 2.75 9.32
CA PHE A 22 -0.45 3.45 10.55
C PHE A 22 -1.95 3.77 10.62
N LEU A 23 -2.49 4.40 9.58
CA LEU A 23 -3.91 4.79 9.54
C LEU A 23 -4.83 3.55 9.49
N SER A 24 -4.47 2.51 8.75
CA SER A 24 -5.27 1.29 8.64
C SER A 24 -5.41 0.55 9.98
N LEU A 25 -4.45 0.72 10.88
CA LEU A 25 -4.39 0.10 12.19
C LEU A 25 -4.67 1.06 13.35
N LEU A 26 -4.98 2.33 13.07
CA LEU A 26 -5.10 3.37 14.07
C LEU A 26 -6.11 3.00 15.17
N ASN A 27 -5.62 2.92 16.43
CA ASN A 27 -6.42 2.64 17.64
C ASN A 27 -7.25 1.34 17.57
N LYS A 28 -6.78 0.32 16.84
CA LYS A 28 -7.46 -0.99 16.77
C LYS A 28 -7.25 -1.84 18.02
N ASN A 29 -6.21 -1.54 18.80
CA ASN A 29 -5.89 -2.20 20.06
C ASN A 29 -5.78 -3.73 19.90
N THR A 30 -4.98 -4.16 18.92
CA THR A 30 -4.81 -5.56 18.52
C THR A 30 -3.34 -5.96 18.50
N ILE A 31 -3.07 -7.26 18.43
CA ILE A 31 -1.74 -7.81 18.18
C ILE A 31 -1.62 -8.09 16.68
N VAL A 32 -0.58 -7.56 16.06
CA VAL A 32 -0.30 -7.77 14.63
C VAL A 32 0.94 -8.64 14.49
N ASN A 33 0.77 -9.81 13.87
CA ASN A 33 1.86 -10.74 13.60
C ASN A 33 2.52 -10.39 12.26
N ILE A 34 3.83 -10.16 12.27
CA ILE A 34 4.60 -9.82 11.07
C ILE A 34 5.86 -10.67 10.94
N PRO A 35 6.37 -10.90 9.70
CA PRO A 35 7.64 -11.59 9.50
C PRO A 35 8.79 -10.88 10.21
N SER A 36 9.71 -11.63 10.82
CA SER A 36 10.88 -11.06 11.50
C SER A 36 11.84 -10.33 10.55
N MET A 37 11.92 -10.77 9.30
CA MET A 37 12.71 -10.11 8.24
C MET A 37 11.89 -9.08 7.45
N ILE A 38 11.22 -8.16 8.13
CA ILE A 38 10.44 -7.09 7.50
C ILE A 38 11.14 -5.74 7.69
N PRO A 39 10.96 -4.76 6.79
CA PRO A 39 11.48 -3.41 7.02
C PRO A 39 10.95 -2.83 8.34
N PRO A 40 11.81 -2.24 9.19
CA PRO A 40 11.44 -1.74 10.53
C PRO A 40 10.29 -0.74 10.55
N VAL A 41 10.06 -0.05 9.42
CA VAL A 41 8.97 0.92 9.27
C VAL A 41 7.58 0.30 9.45
N VAL A 42 7.43 -1.01 9.18
CA VAL A 42 6.15 -1.73 9.36
C VAL A 42 5.88 -1.92 10.85
N ALA A 43 6.84 -2.46 11.61
CA ALA A 43 6.72 -2.59 13.07
C ALA A 43 6.48 -1.22 13.74
N ASN A 44 7.23 -0.19 13.33
CA ASN A 44 7.05 1.17 13.84
C ASN A 44 5.64 1.71 13.57
N ALA A 45 5.09 1.50 12.38
CA ALA A 45 3.75 1.95 12.04
C ALA A 45 2.68 1.26 12.90
N ILE A 46 2.84 -0.04 13.17
CA ILE A 46 1.93 -0.82 14.03
C ILE A 46 1.99 -0.29 15.47
N ILE A 47 3.19 -0.19 16.05
CA ILE A 47 3.36 0.26 17.44
C ILE A 47 2.86 1.70 17.62
N THR A 48 3.21 2.61 16.72
CA THR A 48 2.80 4.01 16.81
C THR A 48 1.31 4.23 16.55
N SER A 49 0.64 3.28 15.90
CA SER A 49 -0.83 3.28 15.74
C SER A 49 -1.59 2.76 16.97
N GLY A 50 -0.90 2.41 18.07
CA GLY A 50 -1.50 1.95 19.32
C GLY A 50 -1.75 0.44 19.36
N ASN A 51 -0.97 -0.35 18.65
CA ASN A 51 -1.09 -1.81 18.59
C ASN A 51 0.20 -2.49 19.06
N GLU A 52 0.12 -3.79 19.30
CA GLU A 52 1.26 -4.62 19.65
C GLU A 52 1.77 -5.38 18.43
N VAL A 53 3.06 -5.74 18.44
CA VAL A 53 3.72 -6.51 17.39
C VAL A 53 4.20 -7.83 17.94
N GLU A 54 3.90 -8.91 17.23
CA GLU A 54 4.55 -10.21 17.38
C GLU A 54 5.26 -10.59 16.09
N PHE A 55 6.43 -11.25 16.21
CA PHE A 55 7.23 -11.65 15.06
C PHE A 55 7.18 -13.16 14.85
N TYR A 56 7.16 -13.57 13.59
CA TYR A 56 7.31 -14.95 13.20
C TYR A 56 8.36 -15.11 12.09
N ASP A 57 8.95 -16.29 11.95
CA ASP A 57 9.94 -16.56 10.94
C ASP A 57 9.28 -16.94 9.62
N ASP A 58 9.37 -16.06 8.65
CA ASP A 58 8.95 -16.26 7.28
C ASP A 58 9.73 -15.33 6.35
N VAL A 59 10.14 -15.84 5.20
CA VAL A 59 10.82 -15.09 4.14
C VAL A 59 10.07 -15.17 2.80
N ASP A 60 9.04 -15.99 2.70
CA ASP A 60 8.31 -16.23 1.46
C ASP A 60 7.46 -15.01 1.02
N TRP A 61 7.26 -14.04 1.91
CA TRP A 61 6.61 -12.78 1.59
C TRP A 61 7.47 -11.85 0.72
N ALA A 62 8.79 -12.05 0.69
CA ALA A 62 9.70 -11.17 -0.05
C ALA A 62 9.35 -11.15 -1.55
N GLY A 63 9.16 -9.95 -2.11
CA GLY A 63 8.71 -9.77 -3.50
C GLY A 63 7.21 -10.01 -3.74
N HIS A 64 6.45 -10.36 -2.71
CA HIS A 64 5.02 -10.66 -2.78
C HIS A 64 4.17 -9.68 -1.95
N SER A 65 2.85 -9.85 -2.04
CA SER A 65 1.89 -9.29 -1.09
C SER A 65 1.68 -10.29 0.04
N TYR A 66 1.48 -9.80 1.25
CA TYR A 66 1.12 -10.65 2.39
C TYR A 66 -0.02 -10.02 3.19
N VAL A 67 -0.76 -10.84 3.94
CA VAL A 67 -1.80 -10.36 4.83
C VAL A 67 -1.13 -9.78 6.08
N LEU A 68 -1.21 -8.46 6.24
CA LEU A 68 -0.67 -7.76 7.40
C LEU A 68 -1.50 -8.05 8.65
N HIS A 69 -2.83 -8.01 8.53
CA HIS A 69 -3.75 -8.32 9.62
C HIS A 69 -5.14 -8.69 9.09
N THR A 70 -5.84 -9.55 9.83
CA THR A 70 -7.23 -9.94 9.53
C THR A 70 -8.12 -9.55 10.70
N PHE A 71 -9.13 -8.75 10.44
CA PHE A 71 -10.25 -8.45 11.33
C PHE A 71 -11.42 -9.39 11.03
N GLU A 72 -12.49 -9.30 11.81
CA GLU A 72 -13.68 -10.14 11.63
C GLU A 72 -14.33 -9.99 10.24
N ASP A 73 -14.37 -8.76 9.71
CA ASP A 73 -15.10 -8.38 8.49
C ASP A 73 -14.21 -7.97 7.31
N TYR A 74 -12.89 -7.82 7.49
CA TYR A 74 -11.95 -7.47 6.43
C TYR A 74 -10.50 -7.80 6.81
N LYS A 75 -9.63 -7.83 5.82
CA LYS A 75 -8.18 -7.92 6.02
C LYS A 75 -7.45 -6.70 5.45
N ILE A 76 -6.24 -6.49 5.94
CA ILE A 76 -5.27 -5.53 5.40
C ILE A 76 -4.17 -6.33 4.72
N VAL A 77 -3.94 -6.04 3.45
CA VAL A 77 -2.88 -6.65 2.64
C VAL A 77 -1.79 -5.62 2.40
N ASP A 78 -0.56 -5.91 2.83
CA ASP A 78 0.61 -5.13 2.45
C ASP A 78 1.14 -5.63 1.10
N SER A 79 1.11 -4.76 0.11
CA SER A 79 1.59 -4.97 -1.24
C SER A 79 2.69 -3.98 -1.62
N ALA A 80 3.51 -3.57 -0.65
CA ALA A 80 4.58 -2.61 -0.87
C ALA A 80 5.68 -3.12 -1.83
N GLN A 81 5.76 -4.42 -2.08
CA GLN A 81 6.74 -5.03 -2.97
C GLN A 81 6.17 -5.55 -4.28
N LYS A 82 4.86 -5.43 -4.50
CA LYS A 82 4.19 -5.98 -5.67
C LYS A 82 3.13 -5.03 -6.20
N LEU A 83 3.10 -4.86 -7.53
CA LEU A 83 2.05 -4.11 -8.23
C LEU A 83 1.76 -4.80 -9.56
N GLU A 84 0.58 -5.40 -9.70
CA GLU A 84 0.19 -6.18 -10.89
C GLU A 84 -1.24 -5.82 -11.35
N PRO A 85 -1.57 -6.09 -12.63
CA PRO A 85 -2.93 -5.92 -13.12
C PRO A 85 -3.93 -6.80 -12.38
N ASN A 86 -5.06 -6.22 -11.99
CA ASN A 86 -6.16 -6.89 -11.28
C ASN A 86 -5.76 -7.53 -9.94
N GLN A 87 -4.70 -7.05 -9.32
CA GLN A 87 -4.15 -7.63 -8.09
C GLN A 87 -5.13 -7.57 -6.91
N PHE A 88 -5.82 -6.44 -6.72
CA PHE A 88 -6.85 -6.30 -5.70
C PHE A 88 -8.02 -7.25 -5.97
N MET A 89 -8.54 -7.25 -7.19
CA MET A 89 -9.67 -8.09 -7.60
C MET A 89 -9.40 -9.59 -7.43
N LYS A 90 -8.13 -10.03 -7.57
CA LYS A 90 -7.74 -11.44 -7.43
C LYS A 90 -7.47 -11.86 -5.99
N GLY A 91 -7.03 -10.93 -5.14
CA GLY A 91 -6.50 -11.24 -3.81
C GLY A 91 -7.30 -10.69 -2.63
N CYS A 92 -8.32 -9.86 -2.89
CA CYS A 92 -9.10 -9.17 -1.88
C CYS A 92 -10.59 -9.29 -2.10
N GLU A 93 -11.33 -9.23 -1.00
CA GLU A 93 -12.78 -9.03 -0.99
C GLU A 93 -13.10 -7.51 -1.00
N PRO A 94 -14.34 -7.10 -1.32
CA PRO A 94 -14.71 -5.69 -1.42
C PRO A 94 -14.37 -4.83 -0.20
N ASN A 95 -14.48 -5.39 1.00
CA ASN A 95 -14.21 -4.68 2.28
C ASN A 95 -12.74 -4.60 2.65
N ASP A 96 -11.87 -5.35 1.96
CA ASP A 96 -10.45 -5.39 2.26
C ASP A 96 -9.74 -4.09 1.93
N LEU A 97 -8.57 -3.91 2.54
CA LEU A 97 -7.63 -2.85 2.23
C LEU A 97 -6.37 -3.44 1.63
N MET A 98 -5.91 -2.91 0.50
CA MET A 98 -4.59 -3.24 -0.03
C MET A 98 -3.73 -1.98 -0.08
N ILE A 99 -2.48 -2.09 0.42
CA ILE A 99 -1.56 -0.97 0.58
C ILE A 99 -0.41 -1.11 -0.40
N PHE A 100 -0.14 -0.05 -1.16
CA PHE A 100 0.99 0.06 -2.08
C PHE A 100 1.99 1.11 -1.60
N SER A 101 3.27 0.87 -1.89
CA SER A 101 4.35 1.81 -1.63
C SER A 101 4.93 2.34 -2.95
N PHE A 102 5.19 3.65 -2.97
CA PHE A 102 5.88 4.34 -4.05
C PHE A 102 7.21 4.92 -3.60
N TYR A 103 7.81 4.32 -2.56
CA TYR A 103 9.19 4.62 -2.18
C TYR A 103 10.13 4.33 -3.37
N PRO A 104 11.24 5.07 -3.54
CA PRO A 104 12.06 4.98 -4.77
C PRO A 104 12.50 3.58 -5.18
N THR A 105 12.73 2.67 -4.24
CA THR A 105 13.18 1.30 -4.52
C THR A 105 12.06 0.31 -4.83
N LYS A 106 10.79 0.74 -4.77
CA LYS A 106 9.64 -0.13 -5.00
C LYS A 106 9.37 -0.35 -6.49
N PRO A 107 8.59 -1.39 -6.87
CA PRO A 107 8.30 -1.69 -8.28
C PRO A 107 7.85 -0.47 -9.08
N LEU A 108 6.87 0.28 -8.58
CA LEU A 108 6.52 1.60 -9.08
C LEU A 108 7.11 2.68 -8.15
N GLY A 109 8.42 2.88 -8.21
CA GLY A 109 9.10 3.88 -7.41
C GLY A 109 8.74 5.31 -7.84
N GLY A 110 8.57 6.18 -6.86
CA GLY A 110 8.42 7.63 -7.01
C GLY A 110 9.48 8.38 -6.21
N SER A 111 9.20 9.63 -5.83
CA SER A 111 10.03 10.35 -4.83
C SER A 111 9.75 9.88 -3.39
N ASP A 112 8.58 9.43 -3.13
CA ASP A 112 7.96 8.75 -1.99
C ASP A 112 6.45 8.66 -2.26
N GLY A 113 5.70 8.01 -1.40
CA GLY A 113 4.25 7.92 -1.49
C GLY A 113 3.72 6.55 -1.09
N GLY A 114 2.42 6.51 -0.87
CA GLY A 114 1.67 5.30 -0.61
C GLY A 114 0.24 5.43 -1.12
N MET A 115 -0.46 4.32 -1.14
CA MET A 115 -1.86 4.27 -1.54
C MET A 115 -2.58 3.16 -0.80
N VAL A 116 -3.80 3.44 -0.38
CA VAL A 116 -4.75 2.42 0.05
C VAL A 116 -5.80 2.28 -1.03
N VAL A 117 -6.10 1.05 -1.44
CA VAL A 117 -7.21 0.73 -2.34
C VAL A 117 -8.22 -0.17 -1.65
N THR A 118 -9.48 -0.04 -2.04
CA THR A 118 -10.62 -0.81 -1.51
C THR A 118 -11.82 -0.67 -2.44
N ASP A 119 -12.80 -1.55 -2.31
CA ASP A 119 -14.12 -1.39 -2.96
C ASP A 119 -15.18 -0.84 -1.99
N ASP A 120 -14.82 -0.67 -0.71
CA ASP A 120 -15.67 -0.08 0.33
C ASP A 120 -15.61 1.46 0.28
N TYR A 121 -16.75 2.07 -0.05
CA TYR A 121 -16.86 3.52 -0.16
C TYR A 121 -16.69 4.25 1.18
N GLU A 122 -17.18 3.70 2.29
CA GLU A 122 -17.10 4.34 3.60
C GLU A 122 -15.65 4.32 4.13
N LYS A 123 -14.92 3.22 3.95
CA LYS A 123 -13.49 3.17 4.24
C LYS A 123 -12.71 4.16 3.38
N TYR A 124 -12.98 4.21 2.08
CA TYR A 124 -12.35 5.20 1.19
C TYR A 124 -12.62 6.64 1.65
N LYS A 125 -13.86 6.98 1.96
CA LYS A 125 -14.26 8.30 2.45
C LYS A 125 -13.53 8.64 3.74
N TRP A 126 -13.46 7.70 4.69
CA TRP A 126 -12.73 7.86 5.93
C TRP A 126 -11.25 8.17 5.68
N PHE A 127 -10.56 7.40 4.82
CA PHE A 127 -9.16 7.66 4.47
C PHE A 127 -8.99 9.05 3.85
N LYS A 128 -9.86 9.45 2.93
CA LYS A 128 -9.82 10.78 2.31
C LYS A 128 -9.94 11.90 3.34
N THR A 129 -10.78 11.73 4.33
CA THR A 129 -11.02 12.71 5.38
C THR A 129 -9.86 12.75 6.38
N ILE A 130 -9.42 11.58 6.88
CA ILE A 130 -8.38 11.54 7.93
C ILE A 130 -7.02 12.05 7.45
N VAL A 131 -6.63 11.79 6.20
CA VAL A 131 -5.37 12.30 5.65
C VAL A 131 -5.38 13.80 5.37
N LEU A 132 -6.55 14.42 5.34
CA LEU A 132 -6.76 15.86 5.13
C LEU A 132 -7.11 16.59 6.44
N ASN A 133 -6.48 16.25 7.55
CA ASN A 133 -6.73 16.81 8.89
C ASN A 133 -8.16 16.57 9.40
N GLY A 134 -8.84 15.52 8.98
CA GLY A 134 -10.24 15.25 9.35
C GLY A 134 -11.25 16.18 8.68
N MET A 135 -10.86 16.81 7.57
CA MET A 135 -11.69 17.79 6.88
C MET A 135 -12.32 17.23 5.62
N THR A 136 -13.56 17.61 5.36
CA THR A 136 -14.24 17.45 4.08
C THR A 136 -14.41 18.79 3.37
N TYR A 137 -14.55 18.76 2.04
CA TYR A 137 -14.87 19.94 1.27
C TYR A 137 -16.40 20.09 1.26
N ALA A 138 -16.90 21.23 1.77
CA ALA A 138 -18.25 21.64 1.54
C ALA A 138 -18.46 22.09 0.06
N ASN A 139 -19.70 22.29 -0.35
CA ASN A 139 -20.06 22.64 -1.74
C ASN A 139 -19.41 23.93 -2.26
N ASN A 140 -18.87 24.77 -1.39
CA ASN A 140 -18.10 25.97 -1.73
C ASN A 140 -16.61 25.73 -1.45
N ASN A 141 -15.75 26.06 -2.40
CA ASN A 141 -14.30 25.76 -2.40
C ASN A 141 -13.49 26.27 -1.19
N TRP A 142 -14.05 27.13 -0.36
CA TRP A 142 -13.39 27.73 0.82
C TRP A 142 -13.96 27.26 2.15
N GLU A 143 -15.14 26.66 2.16
CA GLU A 143 -15.75 26.12 3.37
C GLU A 143 -15.28 24.68 3.56
N ARG A 144 -14.78 24.38 4.74
CA ARG A 144 -14.37 23.04 5.15
C ARG A 144 -15.07 22.69 6.43
N GLU A 145 -15.63 21.51 6.48
CA GLU A 145 -16.18 20.93 7.69
C GLU A 145 -15.13 20.02 8.32
N ILE A 146 -15.03 20.04 9.65
CA ILE A 146 -14.15 19.13 10.41
C ILE A 146 -15.04 18.04 10.97
N ASP A 147 -14.90 16.81 10.43
CA ASP A 147 -15.69 15.67 10.87
C ASP A 147 -15.11 15.06 12.15
N PHE A 148 -13.77 15.00 12.23
CA PHE A 148 -13.03 14.44 13.37
C PHE A 148 -11.55 14.86 13.31
N PRO A 149 -10.76 14.72 14.41
CA PRO A 149 -9.32 14.96 14.37
C PRO A 149 -8.61 14.04 13.37
N GLY A 150 -7.80 14.62 12.50
CA GLY A 150 -7.08 13.87 11.45
C GLY A 150 -5.62 14.30 11.33
N TYR A 151 -4.99 13.86 10.26
CA TYR A 151 -3.56 14.03 10.01
C TYR A 151 -3.31 14.71 8.67
N LYS A 152 -2.21 15.42 8.56
CA LYS A 152 -1.73 15.97 7.27
C LYS A 152 -0.86 14.92 6.57
N MET A 153 -1.49 13.89 5.99
CA MET A 153 -0.81 12.74 5.39
C MET A 153 -1.16 12.52 3.92
N TYR A 154 -1.85 13.45 3.27
CA TYR A 154 -2.15 13.34 1.85
C TYR A 154 -0.88 13.42 0.98
N MET A 155 -0.88 12.73 -0.15
CA MET A 155 0.17 12.80 -1.14
C MET A 155 0.23 14.19 -1.78
N SER A 156 1.43 14.76 -1.90
CA SER A 156 1.61 16.03 -2.60
C SER A 156 1.44 15.86 -4.13
N SER A 157 1.08 16.93 -4.81
CA SER A 157 0.96 16.94 -6.27
C SER A 157 2.28 16.60 -6.97
N MET A 158 3.42 16.95 -6.36
CA MET A 158 4.74 16.62 -6.90
C MET A 158 5.02 15.12 -6.83
N GLN A 159 4.75 14.49 -5.68
CA GLN A 159 4.85 13.02 -5.54
C GLN A 159 3.94 12.32 -6.56
N ALA A 160 2.68 12.72 -6.63
CA ALA A 160 1.71 12.16 -7.56
C ALA A 160 2.16 12.27 -9.02
N LYS A 161 2.72 13.42 -9.42
CA LYS A 161 3.21 13.64 -10.79
C LYS A 161 4.37 12.69 -11.13
N ILE A 162 5.34 12.52 -10.24
CA ILE A 162 6.47 11.61 -10.45
C ILE A 162 5.98 10.17 -10.57
N ILE A 163 5.12 9.72 -9.65
CA ILE A 163 4.54 8.38 -9.68
C ILE A 163 3.78 8.13 -10.99
N MET A 164 2.97 9.10 -11.42
CA MET A 164 2.19 8.96 -12.66
C MET A 164 3.06 8.92 -13.92
N ASN A 165 4.14 9.68 -13.97
CA ASN A 165 5.11 9.61 -15.06
C ASN A 165 5.79 8.23 -15.12
N ASN A 166 6.19 7.70 -13.96
CA ASN A 166 6.79 6.36 -13.88
C ASN A 166 5.80 5.26 -14.24
N PHE A 167 4.53 5.44 -13.90
CA PHE A 167 3.46 4.50 -14.22
C PHE A 167 3.23 4.37 -15.75
N GLU A 168 3.44 5.40 -16.53
CA GLU A 168 3.28 5.34 -17.99
C GLU A 168 4.25 4.35 -18.66
N SER A 169 5.41 4.12 -18.08
CA SER A 169 6.42 3.17 -18.57
C SER A 169 6.52 1.89 -17.73
N TYR A 170 5.66 1.71 -16.75
CA TYR A 170 5.76 0.66 -15.73
C TYR A 170 5.78 -0.76 -16.33
N ASP A 171 4.83 -1.09 -17.19
CA ASP A 171 4.76 -2.43 -17.80
C ASP A 171 5.97 -2.75 -18.68
N LYS A 172 6.55 -1.74 -19.34
CA LYS A 172 7.79 -1.90 -20.09
C LYS A 172 8.97 -2.18 -19.15
N LYS A 173 9.05 -1.45 -18.04
CA LYS A 173 10.09 -1.64 -17.00
C LYS A 173 10.00 -3.06 -16.42
N MET A 174 8.79 -3.51 -16.06
CA MET A 174 8.59 -4.83 -15.46
C MET A 174 8.95 -5.98 -16.42
N ARG A 175 8.66 -5.84 -17.71
CA ARG A 175 9.11 -6.82 -18.72
C ARG A 175 10.63 -6.90 -18.83
N VAL A 176 11.32 -5.76 -18.81
CA VAL A 176 12.80 -5.73 -18.85
C VAL A 176 13.38 -6.37 -17.60
N LEU A 177 12.83 -6.08 -16.42
CA LEU A 177 13.26 -6.68 -15.16
C LEU A 177 13.02 -8.20 -15.14
N GLY A 178 11.89 -8.69 -15.63
CA GLY A 178 11.62 -10.12 -15.77
C GLY A 178 12.67 -10.82 -16.65
N ASN A 179 12.96 -10.25 -17.82
CA ASN A 179 14.01 -10.80 -18.69
C ASN A 179 15.39 -10.83 -18.03
N LEU A 180 15.73 -9.83 -17.22
CA LEU A 180 16.98 -9.81 -16.45
C LEU A 180 17.01 -10.91 -15.40
N VAL A 181 15.93 -11.09 -14.66
CA VAL A 181 15.79 -12.18 -13.67
C VAL A 181 15.98 -13.54 -14.35
N ASP A 182 15.35 -13.77 -15.50
CA ASP A 182 15.48 -15.01 -16.27
C ASP A 182 16.95 -15.27 -16.71
N ILE A 183 17.66 -14.21 -17.13
CA ILE A 183 19.07 -14.31 -17.48
C ILE A 183 19.91 -14.69 -16.25
N TYR A 184 19.73 -14.01 -15.13
CA TYR A 184 20.47 -14.31 -13.89
C TYR A 184 20.18 -15.73 -13.39
N ASN A 185 18.93 -16.16 -13.39
CA ASN A 185 18.56 -17.52 -12.96
C ASN A 185 19.24 -18.57 -13.82
N ARG A 186 19.26 -18.39 -15.14
CA ARG A 186 19.92 -19.29 -16.07
C ARG A 186 21.44 -19.34 -15.86
N GLU A 187 22.10 -18.17 -15.77
CA GLU A 187 23.56 -18.09 -15.64
C GLU A 187 24.06 -18.57 -14.27
N LEU A 188 23.26 -18.43 -13.22
CA LEU A 188 23.60 -18.88 -11.87
C LEU A 188 23.09 -20.29 -11.55
N GLY A 189 22.42 -20.95 -12.49
CA GLY A 189 21.90 -22.30 -12.30
C GLY A 189 20.74 -22.40 -11.33
N TYR A 190 20.02 -21.31 -11.08
CA TYR A 190 18.77 -21.32 -10.30
C TYR A 190 17.62 -21.79 -11.20
N GLU A 191 17.44 -23.10 -11.33
CA GLU A 191 16.26 -23.65 -11.98
C GLU A 191 15.02 -23.35 -11.11
N ASN A 192 14.09 -22.55 -11.65
CA ASN A 192 12.76 -22.26 -11.09
C ASN A 192 12.70 -21.50 -9.75
N SER A 193 13.57 -20.57 -9.48
CA SER A 193 13.25 -19.59 -8.43
C SER A 193 12.30 -18.52 -8.98
N SER A 194 11.02 -18.87 -9.20
CA SER A 194 9.93 -17.93 -9.48
C SER A 194 9.59 -17.03 -8.28
N LYS A 195 10.49 -16.97 -7.30
CA LYS A 195 10.29 -16.30 -6.02
C LYS A 195 11.26 -15.14 -5.82
N HIS A 196 11.34 -14.23 -6.79
CA HIS A 196 11.97 -12.90 -6.48
C HIS A 196 11.41 -11.81 -7.36
#